data_ef6cc222e4936642527fc5f556142452
#
_entry.id   ef6cc222e4936642527fc5f556142452
#
_cell.length_a   1.000
_cell.length_b   1.000
_cell.length_c   1.000
_cell.angle_alpha   90.00
_cell.angle_beta   90.00
_cell.angle_gamma   90.00
#
_symmetry.space_group_name_H-M   'P 1'
#
loop_
_entity.id
_entity.type
_entity.pdbx_description
1 polymer ?
#
loop_
_entity_poly.entity_id
_entity_poly.type
_entity_poly.pdbx_seq_one_letter_code
_entity_poly.pdbx_strand_id
1 'polypeptide(L)'
;MMAEDDLMKVKVCFIGDAGVGKTSLIKRFVLDVFDDRYIATIGTKVTKKIVDVQGPDGQAKVMMLVWDIMGQKGFRELLREAYFFGAHGAIAVCDVTNKETVEELRYWIKALTDVAGDVPIVFAANKADLENDRVVKEQDLTEMAAKYKAKAFPTSAKTGQNVEAVFKALALGISEKMKNQ
;
A
#
# COMPACT_ATOMS: atom_id res chain seq x y z
N MET A 1 10.87 27.92 -8.40
CA MET A 1 9.53 27.34 -8.60
C MET A 1 9.70 26.22 -9.60
N MET A 2 9.69 24.95 -9.13
CA MET A 2 9.73 23.79 -10.04
C MET A 2 8.41 23.77 -10.81
N ALA A 3 8.47 23.64 -12.13
CA ALA A 3 7.29 23.52 -12.96
C ALA A 3 6.53 22.24 -12.60
N GLU A 4 5.20 22.23 -12.72
CA GLU A 4 4.38 21.02 -12.53
C GLU A 4 4.77 19.86 -13.46
N ASP A 5 5.57 20.13 -14.48
CA ASP A 5 6.06 19.15 -15.46
C ASP A 5 7.20 18.25 -14.94
N ASP A 6 7.84 18.60 -13.81
CA ASP A 6 8.91 17.79 -13.19
C ASP A 6 8.38 16.80 -12.14
N LEU A 7 7.07 16.75 -11.89
CA LEU A 7 6.45 15.84 -10.94
C LEU A 7 6.21 14.47 -11.56
N MET A 8 6.89 13.47 -11.03
CA MET A 8 6.63 12.08 -11.39
C MET A 8 5.22 11.68 -10.92
N LYS A 9 4.30 11.40 -11.86
CA LYS A 9 2.92 10.98 -11.56
C LYS A 9 2.84 9.47 -11.57
N VAL A 10 2.42 8.86 -10.46
CA VAL A 10 2.35 7.41 -10.33
C VAL A 10 1.00 6.94 -9.78
N LYS A 11 0.51 5.83 -10.31
CA LYS A 11 -0.65 5.12 -9.79
C LYS A 11 -0.20 4.10 -8.75
N VAL A 12 -0.76 4.17 -7.54
CA VAL A 12 -0.47 3.28 -6.41
C VAL A 12 -1.75 2.61 -5.96
N CYS A 13 -1.76 1.29 -5.87
CA CYS A 13 -2.91 0.52 -5.41
C CYS A 13 -2.71 0.03 -3.97
N PHE A 14 -3.74 0.18 -3.14
CA PHE A 14 -3.83 -0.49 -1.84
C PHE A 14 -4.54 -1.82 -2.03
N ILE A 15 -3.86 -2.91 -1.71
CA ILE A 15 -4.36 -4.27 -1.86
C ILE A 15 -4.41 -4.99 -0.51
N GLY A 16 -5.34 -5.93 -0.37
CA GLY A 16 -5.58 -6.69 0.85
C GLY A 16 -7.07 -6.87 1.10
N ASP A 17 -7.40 -7.76 2.02
CA ASP A 17 -8.77 -8.11 2.37
C ASP A 17 -9.58 -6.95 2.95
N ALA A 18 -10.89 -7.09 2.96
CA ALA A 18 -11.78 -6.14 3.63
C ALA A 18 -11.46 -6.05 5.13
N GLY A 19 -11.51 -4.85 5.69
CA GLY A 19 -11.33 -4.60 7.11
C GLY A 19 -9.90 -4.60 7.62
N VAL A 20 -8.88 -4.76 6.76
CA VAL A 20 -7.46 -4.68 7.18
C VAL A 20 -6.99 -3.25 7.47
N GLY A 21 -7.74 -2.24 7.02
CA GLY A 21 -7.47 -0.83 7.29
C GLY A 21 -6.82 -0.07 6.12
N LYS A 22 -7.00 -0.50 4.87
CA LYS A 22 -6.51 0.22 3.69
C LYS A 22 -6.99 1.67 3.65
N THR A 23 -8.29 1.88 3.71
CA THR A 23 -8.92 3.21 3.75
C THR A 23 -8.44 4.03 4.95
N SER A 24 -8.28 3.42 6.11
CA SER A 24 -7.83 4.10 7.33
C SER A 24 -6.38 4.58 7.22
N LEU A 25 -5.49 3.77 6.62
CA LEU A 25 -4.11 4.17 6.34
C LEU A 25 -4.03 5.35 5.37
N ILE A 26 -4.84 5.33 4.31
CA ILE A 26 -4.91 6.41 3.34
C ILE A 26 -5.42 7.70 3.99
N LYS A 27 -6.51 7.62 4.77
CA LYS A 27 -7.04 8.79 5.50
C LYS A 27 -6.04 9.35 6.50
N ARG A 28 -5.32 8.50 7.23
CA ARG A 28 -4.27 8.94 8.17
C ARG A 28 -3.16 9.69 7.42
N PHE A 29 -2.69 9.16 6.31
CA PHE A 29 -1.62 9.78 5.53
C PHE A 29 -2.04 11.09 4.87
N VAL A 30 -3.24 11.14 4.31
CA VAL A 30 -3.70 12.30 3.52
C VAL A 30 -4.30 13.40 4.39
N LEU A 31 -5.10 13.03 5.40
CA LEU A 31 -5.92 13.94 6.20
C LEU A 31 -5.50 14.00 7.68
N ASP A 32 -4.60 13.13 8.11
CA ASP A 32 -4.21 12.95 9.52
C ASP A 32 -5.39 12.68 10.47
N VAL A 33 -6.35 11.88 10.01
CA VAL A 33 -7.53 11.48 10.78
C VAL A 33 -7.68 9.97 10.89
N PHE A 34 -8.32 9.52 11.97
CA PHE A 34 -8.68 8.13 12.18
C PHE A 34 -10.13 8.04 12.68
N ASP A 35 -10.88 7.08 12.18
CA ASP A 35 -12.26 6.77 12.60
C ASP A 35 -12.33 5.27 12.94
N ASP A 36 -12.74 4.94 14.16
CA ASP A 36 -12.85 3.56 14.63
C ASP A 36 -13.98 2.78 13.94
N ARG A 37 -14.93 3.49 13.30
CA ARG A 37 -16.06 2.84 12.64
C ARG A 37 -15.59 2.15 11.37
N TYR A 38 -15.90 0.85 11.26
CA TYR A 38 -15.71 0.13 10.02
C TYR A 38 -16.80 0.52 9.01
N ILE A 39 -16.37 1.07 7.89
CA ILE A 39 -17.23 1.35 6.74
C ILE A 39 -16.64 0.61 5.54
N ALA A 40 -17.41 -0.31 4.96
CA ALA A 40 -16.97 -1.05 3.78
C ALA A 40 -16.76 -0.10 2.60
N THR A 41 -15.60 -0.24 1.93
CA THR A 41 -15.33 0.47 0.67
C THR A 41 -16.17 -0.12 -0.45
N ILE A 42 -16.98 0.70 -1.10
CA ILE A 42 -17.77 0.31 -2.27
C ILE A 42 -17.10 0.90 -3.51
N GLY A 43 -16.65 0.03 -4.41
CA GLY A 43 -15.94 0.44 -5.61
C GLY A 43 -14.50 0.86 -5.34
N THR A 44 -14.08 1.97 -5.94
CA THR A 44 -12.72 2.50 -5.82
C THR A 44 -12.77 4.00 -5.56
N LYS A 45 -11.95 4.44 -4.61
CA LYS A 45 -11.72 5.87 -4.37
C LYS A 45 -10.28 6.22 -4.72
N VAL A 46 -10.10 7.31 -5.47
CA VAL A 46 -8.78 7.83 -5.83
C VAL A 46 -8.49 9.11 -5.06
N THR A 47 -7.32 9.15 -4.43
CA THR A 47 -6.84 10.31 -3.66
C THR A 47 -5.45 10.69 -4.15
N LYS A 48 -5.18 12.00 -4.25
CA LYS A 48 -3.88 12.53 -4.67
C LYS A 48 -3.05 12.98 -3.46
N LYS A 49 -1.78 12.61 -3.42
CA LYS A 49 -0.80 13.10 -2.44
C LYS A 49 0.57 13.25 -3.09
N ILE A 50 1.28 14.34 -2.77
CA ILE A 50 2.68 14.53 -3.15
C ILE A 50 3.56 14.07 -2.01
N VAL A 51 4.57 13.28 -2.34
CA VAL A 51 5.54 12.72 -1.39
C VAL A 51 6.93 13.15 -1.79
N ASP A 52 7.67 13.74 -0.86
CA ASP A 52 9.09 14.04 -1.03
C ASP A 52 9.91 12.79 -0.66
N VAL A 53 10.79 12.38 -1.53
CA VAL A 53 11.70 11.24 -1.31
C VAL A 53 13.14 11.65 -1.52
N GLN A 54 14.03 11.08 -0.72
CA GLN A 54 15.47 11.23 -0.84
C GLN A 54 16.05 9.95 -1.42
N GLY A 55 16.47 10.01 -2.67
CA GLY A 55 17.14 8.90 -3.35
C GLY A 55 18.65 9.12 -3.46
N PRO A 56 19.39 8.15 -4.02
CA PRO A 56 20.83 8.25 -4.25
C PRO A 56 21.23 9.48 -5.10
N ASP A 57 20.38 9.88 -6.03
CA ASP A 57 20.60 10.98 -6.96
C ASP A 57 20.02 12.32 -6.48
N GLY A 58 19.61 12.41 -5.21
CA GLY A 58 19.06 13.61 -4.62
C GLY A 58 17.57 13.53 -4.29
N GLN A 59 16.96 14.69 -4.07
CA GLN A 59 15.54 14.80 -3.76
C GLN A 59 14.67 14.66 -5.01
N ALA A 60 13.54 13.95 -4.86
CA ALA A 60 12.50 13.85 -5.88
C ALA A 60 11.12 14.07 -5.27
N LYS A 61 10.21 14.62 -6.06
CA LYS A 61 8.80 14.75 -5.70
C LYS A 61 7.98 13.77 -6.52
N VAL A 62 7.22 12.95 -5.83
CA VAL A 62 6.35 11.93 -6.45
C VAL A 62 4.89 12.26 -6.15
N MET A 63 4.11 12.48 -7.19
CA MET A 63 2.66 12.62 -7.08
C MET A 63 2.02 11.25 -7.15
N MET A 64 1.54 10.76 -6.03
CA MET A 64 0.84 9.48 -5.92
C MET A 64 -0.66 9.67 -6.16
N LEU A 65 -1.21 8.97 -7.14
CA LEU A 65 -2.64 8.72 -7.29
C LEU A 65 -2.94 7.42 -6.55
N VAL A 66 -3.46 7.54 -5.35
CA VAL A 66 -3.69 6.42 -4.43
C VAL A 66 -5.08 5.85 -4.66
N TRP A 67 -5.13 4.60 -5.10
CA TRP A 67 -6.35 3.85 -5.38
C TRP A 67 -6.72 2.98 -4.19
N ASP A 68 -7.76 3.39 -3.46
CA ASP A 68 -8.37 2.60 -2.39
C ASP A 68 -9.37 1.62 -3.01
N ILE A 69 -8.99 0.36 -3.05
CA ILE A 69 -9.72 -0.70 -3.74
C ILE A 69 -10.51 -1.52 -2.70
N MET A 70 -11.77 -1.83 -3.02
CA MET A 70 -12.57 -2.68 -2.14
C MET A 70 -11.90 -4.05 -1.94
N GLY A 71 -11.89 -4.51 -0.68
CA GLY A 71 -11.17 -5.72 -0.25
C GLY A 71 -11.99 -7.01 -0.31
N GLN A 72 -13.16 -7.02 -0.96
CA GLN A 72 -13.98 -8.23 -1.09
C GLN A 72 -13.35 -9.19 -2.11
N LYS A 73 -13.08 -10.41 -1.67
CA LYS A 73 -12.40 -11.44 -2.48
C LYS A 73 -13.13 -11.74 -3.79
N GLY A 74 -14.46 -11.73 -3.79
CA GLY A 74 -15.27 -12.00 -4.99
C GLY A 74 -15.09 -10.97 -6.12
N PHE A 75 -14.67 -9.75 -5.81
CA PHE A 75 -14.42 -8.71 -6.82
C PHE A 75 -12.97 -8.64 -7.28
N ARG A 76 -12.04 -9.26 -6.57
CA ARG A 76 -10.61 -9.26 -6.92
C ARG A 76 -10.37 -9.75 -8.34
N GLU A 77 -10.93 -10.89 -8.69
CA GLU A 77 -10.77 -11.48 -10.03
C GLU A 77 -11.58 -10.76 -11.10
N LEU A 78 -12.82 -10.34 -10.75
CA LEU A 78 -13.74 -9.71 -11.68
C LEU A 78 -13.26 -8.33 -12.14
N LEU A 79 -12.65 -7.54 -11.25
CA LEU A 79 -12.30 -6.14 -11.49
C LEU A 79 -10.80 -5.88 -11.56
N ARG A 80 -9.96 -6.92 -11.53
CA ARG A 80 -8.51 -6.78 -11.49
C ARG A 80 -7.94 -5.93 -12.63
N GLU A 81 -8.44 -6.10 -13.85
CA GLU A 81 -7.99 -5.32 -14.99
C GLU A 81 -8.26 -3.83 -14.79
N ALA A 82 -9.48 -3.48 -14.35
CA ALA A 82 -9.86 -2.10 -14.13
C ALA A 82 -9.05 -1.44 -12.99
N TYR A 83 -8.73 -2.21 -11.94
CA TYR A 83 -8.03 -1.67 -10.78
C TYR A 83 -6.53 -1.57 -10.98
N PHE A 84 -5.92 -2.58 -11.59
CA PHE A 84 -4.46 -2.74 -11.62
C PHE A 84 -3.80 -2.28 -12.90
N PHE A 85 -4.57 -2.07 -13.98
CA PHE A 85 -4.00 -1.55 -15.22
C PHE A 85 -3.27 -0.22 -14.99
N GLY A 86 -2.01 -0.15 -15.43
CA GLY A 86 -1.18 1.04 -15.29
C GLY A 86 -0.69 1.33 -13.85
N ALA A 87 -0.83 0.38 -12.91
CA ALA A 87 -0.25 0.54 -11.58
C ALA A 87 1.28 0.54 -11.63
N HIS A 88 1.89 1.49 -10.91
CA HIS A 88 3.34 1.62 -10.79
C HIS A 88 3.89 0.97 -9.53
N GLY A 89 3.02 0.66 -8.57
CA GLY A 89 3.36 0.00 -7.33
C GLY A 89 2.14 -0.24 -6.43
N ALA A 90 2.33 -0.97 -5.35
CA ALA A 90 1.27 -1.27 -4.40
C ALA A 90 1.73 -1.29 -2.94
N ILE A 91 0.79 -0.98 -2.05
CA ILE A 91 0.90 -1.25 -0.62
C ILE A 91 0.00 -2.45 -0.30
N ALA A 92 0.63 -3.53 0.14
CA ALA A 92 -0.04 -4.77 0.52
C ALA A 92 -0.32 -4.74 2.03
N VAL A 93 -1.61 -4.64 2.39
CA VAL A 93 -2.04 -4.44 3.77
C VAL A 93 -2.61 -5.73 4.35
N CYS A 94 -2.13 -6.12 5.51
CA CYS A 94 -2.70 -7.18 6.35
C CYS A 94 -3.04 -6.66 7.75
N ASP A 95 -3.82 -7.43 8.48
CA ASP A 95 -4.23 -7.17 9.86
C ASP A 95 -3.44 -8.10 10.79
N VAL A 96 -2.64 -7.54 11.71
CA VAL A 96 -1.82 -8.34 12.63
C VAL A 96 -2.64 -9.18 13.62
N THR A 97 -3.94 -8.91 13.73
CA THR A 97 -4.88 -9.68 14.56
C THR A 97 -5.59 -10.79 13.79
N ASN A 98 -5.30 -10.94 12.49
CA ASN A 98 -5.93 -11.95 11.63
C ASN A 98 -4.93 -12.54 10.64
N LYS A 99 -4.48 -13.77 10.91
CA LYS A 99 -3.46 -14.46 10.10
C LYS A 99 -3.92 -14.76 8.67
N GLU A 100 -5.21 -14.99 8.45
CA GLU A 100 -5.76 -15.23 7.11
C GLU A 100 -5.47 -14.06 6.16
N THR A 101 -5.52 -12.83 6.66
CA THR A 101 -5.26 -11.64 5.85
C THR A 101 -3.82 -11.56 5.33
N VAL A 102 -2.87 -12.18 6.02
CA VAL A 102 -1.47 -12.32 5.56
C VAL A 102 -1.39 -13.36 4.44
N GLU A 103 -2.03 -14.52 4.64
CA GLU A 103 -2.02 -15.61 3.66
C GLU A 103 -2.71 -15.22 2.36
N GLU A 104 -3.77 -14.42 2.42
CA GLU A 104 -4.50 -13.91 1.26
C GLU A 104 -3.71 -12.88 0.43
N LEU A 105 -2.69 -12.24 0.99
CA LEU A 105 -1.88 -11.26 0.25
C LEU A 105 -1.24 -11.87 -1.00
N ARG A 106 -0.88 -13.14 -0.99
CA ARG A 106 -0.33 -13.84 -2.19
C ARG A 106 -1.30 -13.79 -3.38
N TYR A 107 -2.60 -13.91 -3.13
CA TYR A 107 -3.61 -13.85 -4.19
C TYR A 107 -3.83 -12.41 -4.68
N TRP A 108 -3.78 -11.44 -3.76
CA TRP A 108 -3.85 -10.02 -4.11
C TRP A 108 -2.64 -9.60 -4.94
N ILE A 109 -1.44 -10.00 -4.55
CA ILE A 109 -0.21 -9.69 -5.27
C ILE A 109 -0.22 -10.37 -6.65
N LYS A 110 -0.65 -11.62 -6.71
CA LYS A 110 -0.77 -12.31 -8.00
C LYS A 110 -1.74 -11.59 -8.94
N ALA A 111 -2.92 -11.20 -8.46
CA ALA A 111 -3.89 -10.45 -9.26
C ALA A 111 -3.32 -9.11 -9.76
N LEU A 112 -2.55 -8.41 -8.93
CA LEU A 112 -1.85 -7.19 -9.31
C LEU A 112 -0.79 -7.46 -10.39
N THR A 113 0.10 -8.41 -10.16
CA THR A 113 1.24 -8.66 -11.05
C THR A 113 0.85 -9.30 -12.38
N ASP A 114 -0.25 -10.04 -12.43
CA ASP A 114 -0.81 -10.56 -13.68
C ASP A 114 -1.23 -9.43 -14.65
N VAL A 115 -1.59 -8.26 -14.11
CA VAL A 115 -2.05 -7.10 -14.91
C VAL A 115 -0.97 -6.03 -15.04
N ALA A 116 -0.36 -5.63 -13.93
CA ALA A 116 0.60 -4.52 -13.87
C ALA A 116 2.05 -4.96 -14.12
N GLY A 117 2.32 -6.27 -14.12
CA GLY A 117 3.68 -6.79 -14.21
C GLY A 117 4.43 -6.71 -12.89
N ASP A 118 5.76 -6.80 -12.97
CA ASP A 118 6.63 -6.69 -11.79
C ASP A 118 6.73 -5.22 -11.36
N VAL A 119 5.97 -4.85 -10.32
CA VAL A 119 5.96 -3.50 -9.74
C VAL A 119 6.44 -3.52 -8.29
N PRO A 120 7.05 -2.44 -7.79
CA PRO A 120 7.43 -2.32 -6.38
C PRO A 120 6.24 -2.53 -5.43
N ILE A 121 6.47 -3.30 -4.37
CA ILE A 121 5.47 -3.57 -3.33
C ILE A 121 6.09 -3.27 -1.97
N VAL A 122 5.29 -2.68 -1.07
CA VAL A 122 5.62 -2.51 0.34
C VAL A 122 4.50 -3.15 1.17
N PHE A 123 4.88 -3.89 2.22
CA PHE A 123 3.94 -4.53 3.12
C PHE A 123 3.65 -3.64 4.32
N ALA A 124 2.37 -3.46 4.63
CA ALA A 124 1.89 -2.78 5.83
C ALA A 124 1.16 -3.79 6.73
N ALA A 125 1.81 -4.16 7.83
CA ALA A 125 1.22 -4.99 8.88
C ALA A 125 0.44 -4.11 9.83
N ASN A 126 -0.82 -3.84 9.49
CA ASN A 126 -1.64 -2.84 10.13
C ASN A 126 -2.28 -3.31 11.44
N LYS A 127 -2.79 -2.36 12.20
CA LYS A 127 -3.34 -2.51 13.55
C LYS A 127 -2.29 -2.95 14.57
N ALA A 128 -1.03 -2.53 14.38
CA ALA A 128 0.10 -2.86 15.25
C ALA A 128 -0.08 -2.36 16.70
N ASP A 129 -0.96 -1.40 16.93
CA ASP A 129 -1.38 -0.90 18.25
C ASP A 129 -2.19 -1.94 19.05
N LEU A 130 -2.78 -2.95 18.41
CA LEU A 130 -3.53 -4.02 19.05
C LEU A 130 -2.60 -5.17 19.49
N GLU A 131 -1.63 -4.85 20.36
CA GLU A 131 -0.58 -5.79 20.78
C GLU A 131 -1.13 -7.05 21.47
N ASN A 132 -2.18 -6.90 22.30
CA ASN A 132 -2.79 -8.02 23.03
C ASN A 132 -3.57 -8.99 22.12
N ASP A 133 -4.04 -8.51 20.97
CA ASP A 133 -4.81 -9.31 20.01
C ASP A 133 -3.94 -9.81 18.85
N ARG A 134 -2.66 -9.49 18.87
CA ARG A 134 -1.72 -9.84 17.81
C ARG A 134 -1.52 -11.34 17.71
N VAL A 135 -1.78 -11.91 16.54
CA VAL A 135 -1.56 -13.32 16.19
C VAL A 135 -0.51 -13.52 15.10
N VAL A 136 -0.20 -12.46 14.35
CA VAL A 136 0.80 -12.46 13.28
C VAL A 136 2.16 -12.10 13.86
N LYS A 137 3.13 -12.99 13.70
CA LYS A 137 4.52 -12.75 14.15
C LYS A 137 5.22 -11.84 13.11
N GLU A 138 6.15 -11.03 13.60
CA GLU A 138 6.98 -10.18 12.75
C GLU A 138 7.78 -11.00 11.71
N GLN A 139 8.24 -12.19 12.12
CA GLN A 139 8.94 -13.12 11.23
C GLN A 139 8.07 -13.57 10.06
N ASP A 140 6.78 -13.87 10.28
CA ASP A 140 5.84 -14.30 9.21
C ASP A 140 5.74 -13.24 8.11
N LEU A 141 5.74 -11.97 8.51
CA LEU A 141 5.68 -10.84 7.59
C LEU A 141 6.99 -10.62 6.85
N THR A 142 8.11 -10.72 7.56
CA THR A 142 9.44 -10.56 6.97
C THR A 142 9.69 -11.64 5.93
N GLU A 143 9.34 -12.89 6.23
CA GLU A 143 9.45 -14.02 5.30
C GLU A 143 8.53 -13.85 4.08
N MET A 144 7.29 -13.37 4.28
CA MET A 144 6.38 -13.09 3.18
C MET A 144 6.94 -11.98 2.28
N ALA A 145 7.37 -10.87 2.86
CA ALA A 145 7.90 -9.73 2.12
C ALA A 145 9.17 -10.09 1.34
N ALA A 146 10.04 -10.92 1.92
CA ALA A 146 11.27 -11.37 1.27
C ALA A 146 11.03 -12.14 -0.04
N LYS A 147 9.93 -12.90 -0.14
CA LYS A 147 9.53 -13.60 -1.38
C LYS A 147 9.31 -12.64 -2.54
N TYR A 148 8.92 -11.40 -2.25
CA TYR A 148 8.66 -10.36 -3.23
C TYR A 148 9.75 -9.28 -3.26
N LYS A 149 10.89 -9.51 -2.60
CA LYS A 149 11.98 -8.53 -2.45
C LYS A 149 11.49 -7.18 -1.89
N ALA A 150 10.49 -7.24 -1.03
CA ALA A 150 9.79 -6.08 -0.49
C ALA A 150 10.19 -5.81 0.96
N LYS A 151 9.95 -4.57 1.41
CA LYS A 151 10.05 -4.17 2.82
C LYS A 151 8.69 -4.38 3.50
N ALA A 152 8.71 -4.69 4.79
CA ALA A 152 7.53 -4.80 5.63
C ALA A 152 7.65 -3.84 6.82
N PHE A 153 6.55 -3.16 7.13
CA PHE A 153 6.46 -2.24 8.27
C PHE A 153 5.27 -2.60 9.16
N PRO A 154 5.46 -2.66 10.48
CA PRO A 154 4.34 -2.60 11.40
C PRO A 154 3.72 -1.20 11.32
N THR A 155 2.41 -1.12 11.05
CA THR A 155 1.70 0.14 10.90
C THR A 155 0.49 0.23 11.83
N SER A 156 0.12 1.45 12.18
CA SER A 156 -1.15 1.73 12.85
C SER A 156 -1.76 3.00 12.28
N ALA A 157 -2.90 2.86 11.62
CA ALA A 157 -3.68 4.02 11.18
C ALA A 157 -4.19 4.82 12.39
N LYS A 158 -4.43 4.15 13.53
CA LYS A 158 -4.90 4.77 14.78
C LYS A 158 -3.84 5.70 15.38
N THR A 159 -2.61 5.22 15.56
CA THR A 159 -1.51 5.97 16.18
C THR A 159 -0.67 6.78 15.20
N GLY A 160 -0.75 6.47 13.91
CA GLY A 160 0.12 7.03 12.86
C GLY A 160 1.45 6.30 12.69
N GLN A 161 1.71 5.24 13.47
CA GLN A 161 2.97 4.49 13.42
C GLN A 161 3.28 4.02 12.00
N ASN A 162 4.46 4.40 11.50
CA ASN A 162 5.02 4.01 10.20
C ASN A 162 4.14 4.28 8.96
N VAL A 163 3.06 5.05 9.10
CA VAL A 163 2.16 5.33 7.97
C VAL A 163 2.92 6.10 6.88
N GLU A 164 3.59 7.19 7.24
CA GLU A 164 4.40 7.97 6.28
C GLU A 164 5.57 7.15 5.70
N ALA A 165 6.22 6.32 6.53
CA ALA A 165 7.34 5.48 6.12
C ALA A 165 6.97 4.51 5.00
N VAL A 166 5.78 3.91 5.05
CA VAL A 166 5.27 2.99 4.01
C VAL A 166 5.12 3.71 2.67
N PHE A 167 4.52 4.89 2.66
CA PHE A 167 4.33 5.68 1.44
C PHE A 167 5.66 6.15 0.85
N LYS A 168 6.59 6.63 1.70
CA LYS A 168 7.92 7.05 1.26
C LYS A 168 8.73 5.89 0.70
N ALA A 169 8.70 4.73 1.36
CA ALA A 169 9.40 3.54 0.87
C ALA A 169 8.90 3.10 -0.50
N LEU A 170 7.58 3.12 -0.72
CA LEU A 170 7.02 2.79 -2.03
C LEU A 170 7.37 3.84 -3.09
N ALA A 171 7.24 5.13 -2.76
CA ALA A 171 7.59 6.21 -3.68
C ALA A 171 9.06 6.14 -4.13
N LEU A 172 9.97 5.83 -3.21
CA LEU A 172 11.38 5.64 -3.52
C LEU A 172 11.59 4.43 -4.46
N GLY A 173 11.00 3.28 -4.14
CA GLY A 173 11.11 2.08 -4.97
C GLY A 173 10.58 2.28 -6.39
N ILE A 174 9.47 3.01 -6.55
CA ILE A 174 8.93 3.35 -7.87
C ILE A 174 9.88 4.31 -8.61
N SER A 175 10.38 5.35 -7.93
CA SER A 175 11.31 6.31 -8.53
C SER A 175 12.59 5.64 -9.03
N GLU A 176 13.18 4.74 -8.24
CA GLU A 176 14.37 3.98 -8.63
C GLU A 176 14.10 3.07 -9.83
N LYS A 177 12.96 2.37 -9.83
CA LYS A 177 12.58 1.49 -10.94
C LYS A 177 12.38 2.24 -12.25
N MET A 178 11.70 3.40 -12.21
CA MET A 178 11.43 4.21 -13.40
C MET A 178 12.70 4.83 -13.99
N LYS A 179 13.71 5.11 -13.17
CA LYS A 179 15.01 5.62 -13.65
C LYS A 179 15.86 4.54 -14.33
N ASN A 180 15.62 3.28 -14.00
CA ASN A 180 16.38 2.15 -14.52
C ASN A 180 15.73 1.51 -15.79
N GLN A 181 14.63 2.05 -16.26
CA GLN A 181 13.94 1.69 -17.50
C GLN A 181 14.30 2.64 -18.63
#